data_2fbe9932371efdf5557a3dcacff07c8f
#
_entry.id   2fbe9932371efdf5557a3dcacff07c8f
#
_cell.length_a   1.000
_cell.length_b   1.000
_cell.length_c   1.000
_cell.angle_alpha   90.00
_cell.angle_beta   90.00
_cell.angle_gamma   90.00
#
_symmetry.space_group_name_H-M   'P 1'
#
loop_
_entity.id
_entity.type
_entity.pdbx_description
1 polymer ?
#
loop_
_entity_poly.entity_id
_entity_poly.type
_entity_poly.pdbx_seq_one_letter_code
_entity_poly.pdbx_strand_id
1 'polypeptide(L)'
;MAAGGFKEFVAGETLDQDEINDYLMQGMLVFANSAARTSAIASPVEGQFSFLKDSDGVEFYDGSGWVEYSGAPPLFDFLVVAGGGAGGSRLNRSGSGGGAGGYRNSITGELTGGSATAEPSLFLPSGSFTVTVGAGGTGGAPSTRGSESRFAQILSYGGGKGSGLDAGAVYSAGDGGSGAGEGGDAGGIGRALLLQGSNGGTDIFDAASGGGGGAGVVGGNSTGVVSSSGTGGAGGAGLSSSITGSAVTRGGGGGGGARNTGGAGGTGGGGAGAGGAGTGSAATVNTGGGGGGSGYNTSGAGGNGGSGIVVIKYPDSITLTIGGGLTSSTATAGGFKTTTFTAGTDTVSF
;
A
#
# COMPACT_ATOMS: atom_id res chain seq x y z
N MET A 1 29.59 40.84 -22.12
CA MET A 1 29.18 39.74 -21.22
C MET A 1 29.81 38.46 -21.72
N ALA A 2 30.81 37.94 -21.03
CA ALA A 2 31.34 36.61 -21.34
C ALA A 2 30.25 35.57 -21.04
N ALA A 3 29.99 34.69 -21.98
CA ALA A 3 29.12 33.54 -21.79
C ALA A 3 29.68 32.69 -20.64
N GLY A 4 28.87 32.45 -19.62
CA GLY A 4 29.20 31.80 -18.38
C GLY A 4 30.16 30.63 -18.50
N GLY A 5 31.23 30.68 -17.74
CA GLY A 5 32.23 29.64 -17.57
C GLY A 5 33.10 29.96 -16.38
N PHE A 6 33.69 28.94 -15.79
CA PHE A 6 34.72 29.12 -14.80
C PHE A 6 35.92 29.86 -15.39
N LYS A 7 36.34 30.99 -14.76
CA LYS A 7 37.63 31.59 -15.04
C LYS A 7 38.70 30.93 -14.16
N GLU A 8 39.74 30.43 -14.77
CA GLU A 8 40.94 30.01 -14.06
C GLU A 8 41.81 31.25 -13.80
N PHE A 9 42.00 31.61 -12.52
CA PHE A 9 42.83 32.73 -12.11
C PHE A 9 44.31 32.32 -12.08
N VAL A 10 45.14 33.06 -12.78
CA VAL A 10 46.59 32.77 -12.84
C VAL A 10 47.29 33.53 -11.71
N ALA A 11 48.29 32.87 -11.07
CA ALA A 11 49.09 33.49 -10.00
C ALA A 11 49.76 34.78 -10.47
N GLY A 12 49.46 35.93 -9.79
CA GLY A 12 49.97 37.24 -10.12
C GLY A 12 49.07 38.09 -11.04
N GLU A 13 47.89 37.55 -11.44
CA GLU A 13 46.87 38.33 -12.17
C GLU A 13 46.29 39.39 -11.26
N THR A 14 46.11 40.60 -11.77
CA THR A 14 45.40 41.69 -11.06
C THR A 14 43.91 41.56 -11.40
N LEU A 15 43.11 41.25 -10.43
CA LEU A 15 41.65 41.19 -10.60
C LEU A 15 41.08 42.61 -10.71
N ASP A 16 40.34 42.89 -11.77
CA ASP A 16 39.58 44.12 -11.88
C ASP A 16 38.18 43.97 -11.21
N GLN A 17 37.47 45.08 -11.12
CA GLN A 17 36.14 45.11 -10.44
C GLN A 17 35.13 44.24 -11.16
N ASP A 18 35.20 44.13 -12.46
CA ASP A 18 34.24 43.35 -13.26
C ASP A 18 34.51 41.86 -13.10
N GLU A 19 35.78 41.45 -13.05
CA GLU A 19 36.19 40.08 -12.78
C GLU A 19 35.82 39.61 -11.35
N ILE A 20 35.97 40.50 -10.37
CA ILE A 20 35.52 40.23 -9.01
C ILE A 20 33.99 40.02 -8.98
N ASN A 21 33.22 40.86 -9.63
CA ASN A 21 31.79 40.78 -9.68
C ASN A 21 31.29 39.57 -10.50
N ASP A 22 31.93 39.30 -11.64
CA ASP A 22 31.48 38.26 -12.56
C ASP A 22 31.86 36.83 -12.12
N TYR A 23 32.98 36.67 -11.41
CA TYR A 23 33.51 35.35 -11.10
C TYR A 23 33.72 35.04 -9.62
N LEU A 24 34.06 36.01 -8.78
CA LEU A 24 34.28 35.80 -7.33
C LEU A 24 33.06 36.01 -6.47
N MET A 25 32.10 36.84 -6.93
CA MET A 25 30.87 37.16 -6.21
C MET A 25 29.71 36.23 -6.57
N GLN A 26 29.95 35.11 -7.24
CA GLN A 26 28.91 34.10 -7.60
C GLN A 26 28.48 33.22 -6.40
N GLY A 27 28.70 33.68 -5.19
CA GLY A 27 28.16 33.04 -4.00
C GLY A 27 26.66 33.35 -3.83
N MET A 28 26.00 32.54 -2.98
CA MET A 28 24.62 32.81 -2.60
C MET A 28 24.55 34.15 -1.83
N LEU A 29 23.84 35.11 -2.39
CA LEU A 29 23.65 36.43 -1.77
C LEU A 29 22.59 36.33 -0.67
N VAL A 30 22.86 36.91 0.50
CA VAL A 30 22.00 36.83 1.69
C VAL A 30 21.32 38.18 1.95
N PHE A 31 20.01 38.19 1.98
CA PHE A 31 19.18 39.38 2.21
C PHE A 31 18.26 39.22 3.42
N ALA A 32 17.83 40.34 4.01
CA ALA A 32 16.88 40.32 5.11
C ALA A 32 15.50 39.78 4.64
N ASN A 33 15.09 40.17 3.43
CA ASN A 33 13.81 39.82 2.82
C ASN A 33 13.82 40.09 1.29
N SER A 34 12.75 39.76 0.60
CA SER A 34 12.60 39.96 -0.85
C SER A 34 12.69 41.43 -1.29
N ALA A 35 12.21 42.37 -0.46
CA ALA A 35 12.30 43.81 -0.77
C ALA A 35 13.76 44.28 -0.74
N ALA A 36 14.56 43.87 0.28
CA ALA A 36 15.98 44.18 0.37
C ALA A 36 16.76 43.58 -0.83
N ARG A 37 16.43 42.34 -1.25
CA ARG A 37 17.00 41.70 -2.45
C ARG A 37 16.70 42.54 -3.72
N THR A 38 15.42 42.86 -3.96
CA THR A 38 14.98 43.61 -5.14
C THR A 38 15.63 45.00 -5.19
N SER A 39 15.82 45.64 -4.03
CA SER A 39 16.52 46.93 -3.95
C SER A 39 18.03 46.81 -4.28
N ALA A 40 18.66 45.71 -3.89
CA ALA A 40 20.09 45.47 -4.11
C ALA A 40 20.42 44.92 -5.49
N ILE A 41 19.54 44.11 -6.06
CA ILE A 41 19.70 43.47 -7.37
C ILE A 41 18.68 44.05 -8.33
N ALA A 42 18.98 45.20 -8.91
CA ALA A 42 18.11 45.90 -9.84
C ALA A 42 17.95 45.18 -11.22
N SER A 43 18.93 44.39 -11.60
CA SER A 43 18.96 43.62 -12.85
C SER A 43 19.46 42.19 -12.59
N PRO A 44 18.61 41.30 -12.10
CA PRO A 44 19.00 39.94 -11.83
C PRO A 44 19.33 39.18 -13.13
N VAL A 45 20.21 38.19 -13.03
CA VAL A 45 20.61 37.33 -14.14
C VAL A 45 20.06 35.91 -13.92
N GLU A 46 19.60 35.27 -15.00
CA GLU A 46 19.13 33.88 -14.93
C GLU A 46 20.19 32.96 -14.29
N GLY A 47 19.72 32.13 -13.34
CA GLY A 47 20.60 31.26 -12.54
C GLY A 47 21.21 31.90 -11.30
N GLN A 48 20.96 33.18 -11.03
CA GLN A 48 21.44 33.87 -9.82
C GLN A 48 20.66 33.36 -8.58
N PHE A 49 21.37 33.02 -7.50
CA PHE A 49 20.78 32.56 -6.24
C PHE A 49 20.76 33.66 -5.17
N SER A 50 19.71 33.61 -4.34
CA SER A 50 19.59 34.42 -3.11
C SER A 50 19.05 33.61 -1.95
N PHE A 51 19.46 33.94 -0.71
CA PHE A 51 18.88 33.46 0.54
C PHE A 51 18.16 34.59 1.25
N LEU A 52 16.91 34.36 1.63
CA LEU A 52 16.08 35.32 2.37
C LEU A 52 15.99 34.89 3.84
N LYS A 53 16.37 35.77 4.77
CA LYS A 53 16.41 35.48 6.21
C LYS A 53 15.04 35.46 6.87
N ASP A 54 14.05 36.17 6.32
CA ASP A 54 12.68 36.23 6.86
C ASP A 54 11.87 34.96 6.58
N SER A 55 12.19 34.26 5.47
CA SER A 55 11.53 33.03 5.08
C SER A 55 12.41 31.77 5.24
N ASP A 56 13.68 31.93 5.63
CA ASP A 56 14.70 30.88 5.58
C ASP A 56 14.75 30.15 4.22
N GLY A 57 14.42 30.89 3.13
CA GLY A 57 14.26 30.36 1.78
C GLY A 57 15.44 30.68 0.88
N VAL A 58 15.79 29.70 0.03
CA VAL A 58 16.68 29.91 -1.11
C VAL A 58 15.81 30.19 -2.33
N GLU A 59 16.15 31.23 -3.09
CA GLU A 59 15.52 31.54 -4.35
C GLU A 59 16.53 31.61 -5.49
N PHE A 60 16.11 31.33 -6.70
CA PHE A 60 16.89 31.56 -7.91
C PHE A 60 16.10 32.39 -8.92
N TYR A 61 16.81 33.14 -9.74
CA TYR A 61 16.16 33.90 -10.83
C TYR A 61 16.09 33.02 -12.09
N ASP A 62 14.87 32.76 -12.58
CA ASP A 62 14.59 31.88 -13.72
C ASP A 62 14.64 32.58 -15.09
N GLY A 63 15.08 33.85 -15.13
CA GLY A 63 15.08 34.71 -16.30
C GLY A 63 13.83 35.61 -16.39
N SER A 64 12.75 35.32 -15.67
CA SER A 64 11.50 36.09 -15.61
C SER A 64 11.17 36.61 -14.20
N GLY A 65 11.54 35.87 -13.19
CA GLY A 65 11.27 36.18 -11.79
C GLY A 65 12.13 35.40 -10.83
N TRP A 66 12.07 35.81 -9.54
CA TRP A 66 12.67 35.05 -8.46
C TRP A 66 11.71 33.94 -8.05
N VAL A 67 12.18 32.71 -8.15
CA VAL A 67 11.43 31.48 -7.83
C VAL A 67 12.08 30.83 -6.61
N GLU A 68 11.28 30.40 -5.65
CA GLU A 68 11.77 29.67 -4.50
C GLU A 68 12.44 28.36 -4.96
N TYR A 69 13.69 28.16 -4.59
CA TYR A 69 14.37 26.90 -4.74
C TYR A 69 13.84 25.96 -3.64
N SER A 70 12.66 25.43 -3.85
CA SER A 70 12.18 24.32 -3.05
C SER A 70 13.14 23.16 -3.30
N GLY A 71 13.90 22.75 -2.31
CA GLY A 71 14.80 21.60 -2.40
C GLY A 71 14.14 20.39 -3.08
N ALA A 72 14.80 19.25 -3.09
CA ALA A 72 14.19 18.03 -3.63
C ALA A 72 12.77 17.87 -3.08
N PRO A 73 11.78 17.48 -3.91
CA PRO A 73 10.42 17.28 -3.46
C PRO A 73 10.39 16.44 -2.19
N PRO A 74 9.50 16.74 -1.24
CA PRO A 74 9.46 16.02 0.02
C PRO A 74 9.26 14.52 -0.18
N LEU A 75 9.90 13.75 0.68
CA LEU A 75 9.87 12.30 0.66
C LEU A 75 8.68 11.79 1.47
N PHE A 76 7.87 10.96 0.85
CA PHE A 76 6.73 10.27 1.47
C PHE A 76 6.99 8.78 1.60
N ASP A 77 7.00 8.27 2.81
CA ASP A 77 6.88 6.84 3.06
C ASP A 77 5.41 6.43 2.98
N PHE A 78 5.17 5.20 2.58
CA PHE A 78 3.82 4.69 2.43
C PHE A 78 3.66 3.23 2.87
N LEU A 79 2.45 2.90 3.28
CA LEU A 79 1.90 1.57 3.36
C LEU A 79 0.53 1.58 2.70
N VAL A 80 0.36 0.85 1.61
CA VAL A 80 -0.89 0.75 0.87
C VAL A 80 -1.33 -0.71 0.86
N VAL A 81 -2.39 -1.01 1.62
CA VAL A 81 -2.98 -2.35 1.70
C VAL A 81 -4.38 -2.32 1.10
N ALA A 82 -4.64 -3.13 0.10
CA ALA A 82 -5.95 -3.23 -0.54
C ALA A 82 -6.94 -4.04 0.30
N GLY A 83 -8.23 -4.03 -0.09
CA GLY A 83 -9.23 -4.90 0.52
C GLY A 83 -8.94 -6.37 0.24
N GLY A 84 -9.14 -7.25 1.23
CA GLY A 84 -9.04 -8.70 1.07
C GLY A 84 -10.25 -9.28 0.33
N GLY A 85 -10.07 -10.41 -0.33
CA GLY A 85 -11.13 -11.16 -0.97
C GLY A 85 -12.01 -11.91 0.05
N ALA A 86 -13.27 -12.11 -0.26
CA ALA A 86 -14.16 -12.94 0.56
C ALA A 86 -13.83 -14.42 0.45
N GLY A 87 -14.15 -15.19 1.47
CA GLY A 87 -14.14 -16.65 1.44
C GLY A 87 -15.20 -17.22 0.50
N GLY A 88 -14.95 -18.40 -0.02
CA GLY A 88 -15.87 -19.12 -0.89
C GLY A 88 -17.03 -19.75 -0.14
N SER A 89 -18.12 -19.99 -0.87
CA SER A 89 -19.33 -20.71 -0.40
C SER A 89 -19.62 -21.88 -1.35
N ARG A 90 -19.83 -23.07 -0.80
CA ARG A 90 -20.22 -24.23 -1.62
C ARG A 90 -21.27 -25.10 -0.94
N LEU A 91 -22.33 -25.42 -1.67
CA LEU A 91 -23.30 -26.40 -1.25
C LEU A 91 -22.72 -27.81 -1.41
N ASN A 92 -22.84 -28.66 -0.39
CA ASN A 92 -22.32 -30.04 -0.35
C ASN A 92 -20.80 -30.19 -0.49
N ARG A 93 -20.05 -29.11 -0.28
CA ARG A 93 -18.57 -29.08 -0.26
C ARG A 93 -18.10 -27.92 0.61
N SER A 94 -16.80 -27.83 0.85
CA SER A 94 -16.21 -26.71 1.58
C SER A 94 -15.83 -25.55 0.64
N GLY A 95 -16.02 -24.32 1.09
CA GLY A 95 -15.53 -23.12 0.42
C GLY A 95 -14.07 -22.85 0.75
N SER A 96 -13.30 -22.26 -0.14
CA SER A 96 -11.89 -21.93 0.13
C SER A 96 -11.71 -20.57 0.79
N GLY A 97 -10.55 -20.35 1.40
CA GLY A 97 -10.18 -19.06 1.97
C GLY A 97 -9.95 -17.99 0.91
N GLY A 98 -10.40 -16.77 1.16
CA GLY A 98 -10.09 -15.59 0.32
C GLY A 98 -8.63 -15.15 0.47
N GLY A 99 -8.04 -14.61 -0.60
CA GLY A 99 -6.70 -14.02 -0.56
C GLY A 99 -6.69 -12.67 0.15
N ALA A 100 -5.57 -12.32 0.77
CA ALA A 100 -5.35 -10.97 1.30
C ALA A 100 -5.27 -9.93 0.19
N GLY A 101 -5.61 -8.67 0.48
CA GLY A 101 -5.33 -7.55 -0.39
C GLY A 101 -3.83 -7.37 -0.64
N GLY A 102 -3.48 -6.77 -1.76
CA GLY A 102 -2.10 -6.42 -2.08
C GLY A 102 -1.51 -5.54 -0.98
N TYR A 103 -0.24 -5.74 -0.69
CA TYR A 103 0.50 -5.05 0.37
C TYR A 103 1.73 -4.39 -0.24
N ARG A 104 1.80 -3.06 -0.22
CA ARG A 104 2.92 -2.28 -0.72
C ARG A 104 3.46 -1.36 0.37
N ASN A 105 4.76 -1.43 0.62
CA ASN A 105 5.42 -0.79 1.77
C ASN A 105 6.77 -0.21 1.36
N SER A 106 7.06 1.02 1.79
CA SER A 106 8.32 1.72 1.50
C SER A 106 9.26 1.83 2.70
N ILE A 107 8.87 1.36 3.90
CA ILE A 107 9.71 1.53 5.09
C ILE A 107 10.99 0.72 4.96
N THR A 108 12.11 1.42 4.96
CA THR A 108 13.45 0.80 4.84
C THR A 108 13.68 -0.28 5.89
N GLY A 109 14.15 -1.44 5.46
CA GLY A 109 14.42 -2.60 6.32
C GLY A 109 13.19 -3.48 6.58
N GLU A 110 12.00 -3.09 6.10
CA GLU A 110 10.80 -3.92 6.14
C GLU A 110 10.58 -4.65 4.80
N LEU A 111 9.49 -5.41 4.70
CA LEU A 111 9.14 -6.17 3.50
C LEU A 111 7.89 -5.58 2.83
N THR A 112 7.82 -5.69 1.52
CA THR A 112 6.60 -5.52 0.71
C THR A 112 6.00 -6.88 0.36
N GLY A 113 4.86 -6.91 -0.34
CA GLY A 113 4.14 -8.14 -0.65
C GLY A 113 4.99 -9.22 -1.33
N GLY A 114 4.68 -10.48 -1.06
CA GLY A 114 5.47 -11.63 -1.50
C GLY A 114 6.80 -11.77 -0.77
N SER A 115 6.94 -11.13 0.38
CA SER A 115 8.19 -11.08 1.18
C SER A 115 9.37 -10.46 0.42
N ALA A 116 9.10 -9.59 -0.52
CA ALA A 116 10.12 -8.84 -1.23
C ALA A 116 10.62 -7.64 -0.38
N THR A 117 11.77 -7.08 -0.75
CA THR A 117 12.32 -5.87 -0.12
C THR A 117 11.36 -4.69 -0.30
N ALA A 118 11.26 -3.82 0.71
CA ALA A 118 10.47 -2.59 0.66
C ALA A 118 10.77 -1.76 -0.60
N GLU A 119 9.75 -1.08 -1.06
CA GLU A 119 9.82 -0.22 -2.24
C GLU A 119 10.46 1.13 -1.89
N PRO A 120 10.99 1.87 -2.86
CA PRO A 120 11.47 3.23 -2.62
C PRO A 120 10.32 4.15 -2.16
N SER A 121 10.63 5.04 -1.23
CA SER A 121 9.72 6.15 -0.86
C SER A 121 9.46 7.07 -2.04
N LEU A 122 8.37 7.83 -2.01
CA LEU A 122 7.97 8.71 -3.11
C LEU A 122 8.47 10.13 -2.90
N PHE A 123 9.13 10.68 -3.91
CA PHE A 123 9.30 12.12 -4.04
C PHE A 123 8.06 12.72 -4.70
N LEU A 124 7.30 13.52 -3.97
CA LEU A 124 6.09 14.16 -4.48
C LEU A 124 6.27 15.68 -4.47
N PRO A 125 6.16 16.36 -5.64
CA PRO A 125 6.08 17.83 -5.67
C PRO A 125 4.76 18.28 -5.02
N SER A 126 4.63 19.58 -4.73
CA SER A 126 3.34 20.15 -4.36
C SER A 126 2.28 19.82 -5.42
N GLY A 127 1.08 19.48 -4.98
CA GLY A 127 0.02 19.06 -5.92
C GLY A 127 -1.10 18.29 -5.25
N SER A 128 -1.94 17.66 -6.06
CA SER A 128 -3.09 16.89 -5.61
C SER A 128 -2.94 15.43 -6.00
N PHE A 129 -3.12 14.52 -5.03
CA PHE A 129 -2.89 13.09 -5.18
C PHE A 129 -4.10 12.28 -4.71
N THR A 130 -4.53 11.33 -5.52
CA THR A 130 -5.66 10.46 -5.18
C THR A 130 -5.28 9.48 -4.07
N VAL A 131 -6.16 9.36 -3.08
CA VAL A 131 -6.17 8.30 -2.07
C VAL A 131 -7.46 7.50 -2.24
N THR A 132 -7.34 6.18 -2.27
CA THR A 132 -8.49 5.25 -2.26
C THR A 132 -8.22 4.16 -1.24
N VAL A 133 -9.18 3.88 -0.37
CA VAL A 133 -9.14 2.74 0.55
C VAL A 133 -10.12 1.69 0.07
N GLY A 134 -9.60 0.53 -0.35
CA GLY A 134 -10.39 -0.55 -0.92
C GLY A 134 -11.28 -1.24 0.10
N ALA A 135 -12.52 -1.51 -0.27
CA ALA A 135 -13.43 -2.33 0.51
C ALA A 135 -13.03 -3.81 0.46
N GLY A 136 -13.32 -4.55 1.52
CA GLY A 136 -13.23 -6.01 1.50
C GLY A 136 -14.31 -6.63 0.61
N GLY A 137 -14.02 -7.80 0.07
CA GLY A 137 -14.97 -8.59 -0.70
C GLY A 137 -16.14 -9.07 0.16
N THR A 138 -17.30 -9.22 -0.47
CA THR A 138 -18.52 -9.71 0.20
C THR A 138 -18.60 -11.23 0.10
N GLY A 139 -18.80 -11.88 1.24
CA GLY A 139 -19.06 -13.33 1.32
C GLY A 139 -20.44 -13.68 0.79
N GLY A 140 -20.59 -14.87 0.29
CA GLY A 140 -21.84 -15.35 -0.30
C GLY A 140 -21.57 -16.25 -1.50
N ALA A 141 -22.64 -16.54 -2.23
CA ALA A 141 -22.59 -17.24 -3.51
C ALA A 141 -23.22 -16.35 -4.58
N PRO A 142 -22.44 -15.72 -5.48
CA PRO A 142 -20.98 -15.77 -5.57
C PRO A 142 -20.27 -14.86 -4.53
N SER A 143 -19.10 -15.26 -4.09
CA SER A 143 -18.20 -14.39 -3.33
C SER A 143 -17.52 -13.36 -4.25
N THR A 144 -17.07 -12.24 -3.68
CA THR A 144 -16.41 -11.19 -4.47
C THR A 144 -14.95 -10.96 -4.07
N ARG A 145 -14.17 -10.39 -4.98
CA ARG A 145 -12.81 -9.92 -4.73
C ARG A 145 -12.84 -8.68 -3.82
N GLY A 146 -11.72 -8.40 -3.17
CA GLY A 146 -11.51 -7.10 -2.55
C GLY A 146 -11.33 -5.99 -3.59
N SER A 147 -11.54 -4.75 -3.17
CA SER A 147 -11.30 -3.56 -3.99
C SER A 147 -9.86 -3.07 -3.83
N GLU A 148 -9.39 -2.32 -4.81
CA GLU A 148 -8.06 -1.73 -4.84
C GLU A 148 -7.90 -0.62 -3.79
N SER A 149 -6.67 -0.45 -3.27
CA SER A 149 -6.26 0.75 -2.54
C SER A 149 -5.19 1.49 -3.32
N ARG A 150 -5.18 2.83 -3.18
CA ARG A 150 -4.27 3.68 -3.94
C ARG A 150 -3.75 4.85 -3.11
N PHE A 151 -2.49 5.22 -3.32
CA PHE A 151 -1.91 6.51 -2.97
C PHE A 151 -1.05 7.01 -4.13
N ALA A 152 -1.40 8.14 -4.71
CA ALA A 152 -0.73 8.69 -5.90
C ALA A 152 -0.61 7.62 -7.01
N GLN A 153 0.62 7.28 -7.44
CA GLN A 153 0.88 6.22 -8.43
C GLN A 153 0.97 4.80 -7.82
N ILE A 154 0.95 4.66 -6.49
CA ILE A 154 1.02 3.36 -5.82
C ILE A 154 -0.36 2.72 -5.82
N LEU A 155 -0.52 1.61 -6.51
CA LEU A 155 -1.75 0.84 -6.60
C LEU A 155 -1.56 -0.55 -6.00
N SER A 156 -2.36 -0.90 -5.01
CA SER A 156 -2.47 -2.25 -4.45
C SER A 156 -3.77 -2.88 -4.93
N TYR A 157 -3.69 -4.08 -5.47
CA TYR A 157 -4.84 -4.80 -6.01
C TYR A 157 -5.59 -5.57 -4.93
N GLY A 158 -6.91 -5.62 -5.04
CA GLY A 158 -7.75 -6.39 -4.11
C GLY A 158 -7.40 -7.87 -4.09
N GLY A 159 -7.64 -8.53 -2.95
CA GLY A 159 -7.42 -9.96 -2.74
C GLY A 159 -8.36 -10.84 -3.56
N GLY A 160 -7.89 -12.02 -3.94
CA GLY A 160 -8.65 -12.99 -4.71
C GLY A 160 -9.84 -13.56 -3.93
N LYS A 161 -10.99 -13.72 -4.59
CA LYS A 161 -12.18 -14.36 -4.01
C LYS A 161 -12.00 -15.86 -3.86
N GLY A 162 -12.48 -16.44 -2.77
CA GLY A 162 -12.52 -17.89 -2.60
C GLY A 162 -13.35 -18.59 -3.66
N SER A 163 -13.00 -19.83 -3.98
CA SER A 163 -13.74 -20.68 -4.90
C SER A 163 -15.11 -21.09 -4.33
N GLY A 164 -16.09 -21.29 -5.18
CA GLY A 164 -17.44 -21.57 -4.73
C GLY A 164 -18.35 -22.18 -5.80
N LEU A 165 -19.63 -22.37 -5.41
CA LEU A 165 -20.70 -22.82 -6.28
C LEU A 165 -21.88 -21.86 -6.14
N ASP A 166 -22.37 -21.35 -7.25
CA ASP A 166 -23.57 -20.52 -7.30
C ASP A 166 -24.53 -21.04 -8.39
N ALA A 167 -25.78 -21.26 -8.03
CA ALA A 167 -26.84 -21.71 -8.93
C ALA A 167 -26.42 -22.89 -9.87
N GLY A 168 -25.56 -23.80 -9.38
CA GLY A 168 -25.05 -24.92 -10.15
C GLY A 168 -23.79 -24.63 -10.98
N ALA A 169 -23.32 -23.39 -11.04
CA ALA A 169 -22.06 -23.00 -11.68
C ALA A 169 -20.90 -22.95 -10.69
N VAL A 170 -19.83 -23.69 -11.00
CA VAL A 170 -18.58 -23.65 -10.22
C VAL A 170 -17.78 -22.42 -10.63
N TYR A 171 -17.30 -21.64 -9.68
CA TYR A 171 -16.32 -20.58 -9.95
C TYR A 171 -14.99 -20.87 -9.25
N SER A 172 -13.93 -20.65 -9.97
CA SER A 172 -12.56 -20.91 -9.50
C SER A 172 -12.09 -19.92 -8.46
N ALA A 173 -11.05 -20.30 -7.74
CA ALA A 173 -10.29 -19.38 -6.89
C ALA A 173 -9.79 -18.17 -7.69
N GLY A 174 -9.94 -17.00 -7.12
CA GLY A 174 -9.58 -15.74 -7.80
C GLY A 174 -8.11 -15.39 -7.59
N ASP A 175 -7.50 -14.85 -8.64
CA ASP A 175 -6.22 -14.13 -8.55
C ASP A 175 -6.43 -12.78 -7.87
N GLY A 176 -5.38 -12.18 -7.31
CA GLY A 176 -5.46 -10.87 -6.65
C GLY A 176 -4.12 -10.38 -6.15
N GLY A 177 -4.13 -9.36 -5.30
CA GLY A 177 -2.93 -8.95 -4.56
C GLY A 177 -2.30 -10.18 -3.91
N SER A 178 -3.09 -10.96 -3.13
CA SER A 178 -2.81 -12.37 -2.83
C SER A 178 -3.91 -13.25 -3.43
N GLY A 179 -3.56 -14.46 -3.81
CA GLY A 179 -4.48 -15.42 -4.42
C GLY A 179 -5.34 -16.13 -3.40
N ALA A 180 -6.56 -16.54 -3.78
CA ALA A 180 -7.43 -17.37 -2.95
C ALA A 180 -7.00 -18.84 -2.93
N GLY A 181 -7.43 -19.59 -1.91
CA GLY A 181 -7.23 -21.02 -1.81
C GLY A 181 -8.04 -21.80 -2.84
N GLU A 182 -7.59 -22.99 -3.21
CA GLU A 182 -8.32 -23.93 -4.04
C GLU A 182 -9.47 -24.56 -3.25
N GLY A 183 -10.55 -24.89 -3.91
CA GLY A 183 -11.66 -25.62 -3.29
C GLY A 183 -12.34 -26.53 -4.29
N GLY A 184 -12.38 -27.81 -3.97
CA GLY A 184 -12.91 -28.98 -4.70
C GLY A 184 -13.35 -28.73 -6.13
N ASP A 185 -12.87 -29.47 -7.12
CA ASP A 185 -13.18 -29.37 -8.56
C ASP A 185 -13.06 -27.99 -9.22
N ALA A 186 -12.69 -26.95 -8.49
CA ALA A 186 -12.78 -25.58 -8.98
C ALA A 186 -11.56 -25.09 -9.79
N GLY A 187 -10.65 -25.99 -10.13
CA GLY A 187 -9.64 -25.70 -11.15
C GLY A 187 -8.51 -24.79 -10.74
N GLY A 188 -7.84 -25.09 -9.62
CA GLY A 188 -6.54 -24.52 -9.23
C GLY A 188 -6.61 -23.37 -8.22
N ILE A 189 -5.45 -23.09 -7.66
CA ILE A 189 -5.23 -22.02 -6.69
C ILE A 189 -5.31 -20.63 -7.36
N GLY A 190 -5.79 -19.67 -6.63
CA GLY A 190 -5.61 -18.26 -7.00
C GLY A 190 -4.13 -17.86 -6.94
N ARG A 191 -3.69 -17.07 -7.88
CA ARG A 191 -2.33 -16.56 -7.98
C ARG A 191 -2.22 -15.16 -7.45
N ALA A 192 -1.10 -14.89 -6.80
CA ALA A 192 -0.76 -13.53 -6.37
C ALA A 192 -0.17 -12.71 -7.52
N LEU A 193 -0.42 -11.41 -7.47
CA LEU A 193 0.35 -10.45 -8.25
C LEU A 193 1.76 -10.31 -7.67
N LEU A 194 2.74 -10.25 -8.55
CA LEU A 194 4.14 -10.10 -8.17
C LEU A 194 4.32 -8.86 -7.27
N LEU A 195 5.11 -9.00 -6.22
CA LEU A 195 5.41 -7.95 -5.23
C LEU A 195 4.20 -7.40 -4.47
N GLN A 196 3.05 -8.10 -4.48
CA GLN A 196 1.87 -7.67 -3.75
C GLN A 196 1.34 -8.69 -2.74
N GLY A 197 1.72 -9.97 -2.87
CA GLY A 197 1.27 -11.01 -1.97
C GLY A 197 1.74 -12.41 -2.38
N SER A 198 1.06 -13.42 -1.85
CA SER A 198 1.39 -14.83 -2.04
C SER A 198 0.20 -15.63 -2.57
N ASN A 199 0.48 -16.79 -3.21
CA ASN A 199 -0.54 -17.66 -3.77
C ASN A 199 -1.39 -18.32 -2.68
N GLY A 200 -2.58 -18.80 -3.04
CA GLY A 200 -3.38 -19.68 -2.19
C GLY A 200 -2.81 -21.08 -2.07
N GLY A 201 -3.33 -21.85 -1.09
CA GLY A 201 -3.02 -23.27 -0.89
C GLY A 201 -3.94 -24.19 -1.69
N THR A 202 -3.53 -25.44 -1.85
CA THR A 202 -4.27 -26.47 -2.56
C THR A 202 -5.33 -27.16 -1.69
N ASP A 203 -6.29 -27.79 -2.31
CA ASP A 203 -7.32 -28.57 -1.63
C ASP A 203 -7.02 -30.09 -1.58
N ILE A 204 -7.78 -30.80 -0.76
CA ILE A 204 -8.04 -32.22 -0.89
C ILE A 204 -9.47 -32.39 -1.36
N PHE A 205 -9.62 -32.86 -2.57
CA PHE A 205 -10.88 -33.11 -3.24
C PHE A 205 -12.00 -33.54 -2.27
N ASP A 206 -13.10 -32.78 -2.26
CA ASP A 206 -14.34 -33.05 -1.52
C ASP A 206 -14.33 -32.83 0.01
N ALA A 207 -13.20 -32.94 0.70
CA ALA A 207 -13.18 -32.97 2.16
C ALA A 207 -12.79 -31.66 2.82
N ALA A 208 -11.89 -30.90 2.18
CA ALA A 208 -11.36 -29.65 2.72
C ALA A 208 -10.74 -28.80 1.63
N SER A 209 -10.80 -27.50 1.82
CA SER A 209 -10.32 -26.49 0.88
C SER A 209 -9.03 -25.82 1.36
N GLY A 210 -8.25 -25.30 0.44
CA GLY A 210 -7.02 -24.56 0.71
C GLY A 210 -7.29 -23.20 1.38
N GLY A 211 -6.30 -22.72 2.13
CA GLY A 211 -6.28 -21.35 2.67
C GLY A 211 -5.90 -20.34 1.61
N GLY A 212 -6.37 -19.09 1.73
CA GLY A 212 -5.92 -17.97 0.90
C GLY A 212 -4.51 -17.53 1.22
N GLY A 213 -3.78 -16.99 0.22
CA GLY A 213 -2.47 -16.41 0.42
C GLY A 213 -2.52 -15.16 1.28
N GLY A 214 -1.50 -14.95 2.10
CA GLY A 214 -1.25 -13.70 2.83
C GLY A 214 -0.30 -12.79 2.09
N ALA A 215 -0.08 -11.60 2.63
CA ALA A 215 0.89 -10.67 2.06
C ALA A 215 2.31 -11.24 2.05
N GLY A 216 2.69 -12.04 3.07
CA GLY A 216 4.04 -12.58 3.23
C GLY A 216 4.16 -14.07 2.91
N VAL A 217 3.12 -14.87 3.18
CA VAL A 217 3.22 -16.32 3.14
C VAL A 217 2.10 -16.92 2.29
N VAL A 218 2.42 -17.97 1.56
CA VAL A 218 1.48 -18.79 0.77
C VAL A 218 0.42 -19.39 1.68
N GLY A 219 -0.81 -19.49 1.20
CA GLY A 219 -1.86 -20.21 1.91
C GLY A 219 -1.54 -21.67 2.14
N GLY A 220 -1.95 -22.21 3.29
CA GLY A 220 -1.76 -23.61 3.65
C GLY A 220 -2.61 -24.53 2.80
N ASN A 221 -2.06 -25.70 2.47
CA ASN A 221 -2.81 -26.77 1.85
C ASN A 221 -3.75 -27.41 2.88
N SER A 222 -4.90 -27.89 2.41
CA SER A 222 -5.77 -28.70 3.26
C SER A 222 -5.17 -30.08 3.52
N THR A 223 -5.66 -30.78 4.55
CA THR A 223 -5.21 -32.12 4.93
C THR A 223 -6.40 -33.04 5.26
N GLY A 224 -6.22 -34.36 5.21
CA GLY A 224 -7.24 -35.34 5.57
C GLY A 224 -7.37 -36.48 4.58
N VAL A 225 -8.55 -37.12 4.54
CA VAL A 225 -8.89 -38.25 3.65
C VAL A 225 -10.04 -37.83 2.75
N VAL A 226 -9.85 -38.00 1.43
CA VAL A 226 -10.85 -37.68 0.41
C VAL A 226 -12.23 -38.21 0.80
N SER A 227 -13.26 -37.39 0.70
CA SER A 227 -14.68 -37.69 0.93
C SER A 227 -15.06 -38.14 2.36
N SER A 228 -14.14 -38.20 3.34
CA SER A 228 -14.47 -38.69 4.67
C SER A 228 -14.12 -37.72 5.80
N SER A 229 -12.89 -37.20 5.85
CA SER A 229 -12.44 -36.27 6.90
C SER A 229 -11.48 -35.27 6.32
N GLY A 230 -11.54 -34.00 6.76
CA GLY A 230 -10.65 -32.97 6.28
C GLY A 230 -10.48 -31.83 7.26
N THR A 231 -9.30 -31.26 7.23
CA THR A 231 -8.95 -29.99 7.88
C THR A 231 -8.60 -28.97 6.81
N GLY A 232 -9.22 -27.84 6.86
CA GLY A 232 -8.98 -26.73 5.91
C GLY A 232 -7.56 -26.18 6.04
N GLY A 233 -7.01 -25.75 4.93
CA GLY A 233 -5.71 -25.08 4.90
C GLY A 233 -5.76 -23.77 5.69
N ALA A 234 -4.72 -23.48 6.46
CA ALA A 234 -4.61 -22.19 7.15
C ALA A 234 -4.39 -21.05 6.15
N GLY A 235 -4.88 -19.87 6.43
CA GLY A 235 -4.54 -18.65 5.68
C GLY A 235 -3.06 -18.31 5.83
N GLY A 236 -2.45 -17.82 4.76
CA GLY A 236 -1.07 -17.34 4.76
C GLY A 236 -0.88 -16.14 5.68
N ALA A 237 0.27 -16.03 6.33
CA ALA A 237 0.58 -14.90 7.21
C ALA A 237 0.77 -13.60 6.42
N GLY A 238 0.35 -12.50 7.02
CA GLY A 238 0.61 -11.15 6.56
C GLY A 238 2.03 -10.66 6.85
N LEU A 239 2.24 -9.38 6.64
CA LEU A 239 3.49 -8.68 6.89
C LEU A 239 3.29 -7.59 7.95
N SER A 240 4.37 -7.31 8.68
CA SER A 240 4.39 -6.29 9.74
C SER A 240 5.02 -5.01 9.24
N SER A 241 4.45 -3.86 9.61
CA SER A 241 5.06 -2.54 9.39
C SER A 241 4.96 -1.68 10.64
N SER A 242 6.01 -0.92 10.88
CA SER A 242 6.14 0.06 11.97
C SER A 242 5.82 1.48 11.54
N ILE A 243 5.30 1.71 10.35
CA ILE A 243 5.00 3.05 9.80
C ILE A 243 4.16 3.92 10.74
N THR A 244 3.29 3.31 11.56
CA THR A 244 2.45 3.99 12.57
C THR A 244 3.13 4.19 13.92
N GLY A 245 4.43 3.94 14.03
CA GLY A 245 5.21 4.06 15.26
C GLY A 245 5.34 2.77 16.08
N SER A 246 4.53 1.75 15.79
CA SER A 246 4.64 0.40 16.37
C SER A 246 4.36 -0.65 15.31
N ALA A 247 4.94 -1.85 15.48
CA ALA A 247 4.79 -2.94 14.52
C ALA A 247 3.36 -3.50 14.53
N VAL A 248 2.67 -3.43 13.38
CA VAL A 248 1.32 -3.95 13.18
C VAL A 248 1.31 -4.87 11.97
N THR A 249 0.90 -6.13 12.18
CA THR A 249 0.79 -7.12 11.10
C THR A 249 -0.54 -6.96 10.37
N ARG A 250 -0.50 -6.94 9.01
CA ARG A 250 -1.67 -6.80 8.13
C ARG A 250 -1.57 -7.75 6.94
N GLY A 251 -2.68 -7.96 6.24
CA GLY A 251 -2.69 -8.77 5.02
C GLY A 251 -2.63 -10.28 5.28
N GLY A 252 -3.28 -10.79 6.32
CA GLY A 252 -3.44 -12.24 6.54
C GLY A 252 -4.46 -12.84 5.57
N GLY A 253 -4.19 -14.03 5.00
CA GLY A 253 -5.13 -14.77 4.16
C GLY A 253 -6.25 -15.43 4.97
N GLY A 254 -7.38 -15.75 4.33
CA GLY A 254 -8.48 -16.50 4.95
C GLY A 254 -8.19 -18.00 5.07
N GLY A 255 -8.67 -18.65 6.14
CA GLY A 255 -8.62 -20.11 6.28
C GLY A 255 -9.61 -20.82 5.35
N GLY A 256 -9.26 -21.97 4.84
CA GLY A 256 -10.13 -22.84 4.06
C GLY A 256 -11.20 -23.53 4.91
N GLY A 257 -12.41 -23.74 4.38
CA GLY A 257 -13.42 -24.54 5.03
C GLY A 257 -13.13 -26.05 4.93
N ALA A 258 -13.82 -26.84 5.74
CA ALA A 258 -13.65 -28.29 5.73
C ALA A 258 -14.87 -29.04 6.25
N ARG A 259 -14.86 -30.39 6.06
CA ARG A 259 -15.84 -31.30 6.63
C ARG A 259 -15.76 -31.38 8.16
N ASN A 260 -14.54 -31.37 8.73
CA ASN A 260 -14.33 -31.50 10.18
C ASN A 260 -13.87 -30.18 10.80
N THR A 261 -12.67 -29.70 10.48
CA THR A 261 -12.08 -28.53 11.12
C THR A 261 -11.67 -27.51 10.08
N GLY A 262 -12.20 -26.31 10.14
CA GLY A 262 -11.78 -25.20 9.28
C GLY A 262 -10.33 -24.80 9.58
N GLY A 263 -9.67 -24.29 8.55
CA GLY A 263 -8.36 -23.71 8.66
C GLY A 263 -8.38 -22.42 9.48
N ALA A 264 -7.33 -22.16 10.24
CA ALA A 264 -7.14 -20.88 10.93
C ALA A 264 -6.96 -19.74 9.91
N GLY A 265 -7.43 -18.55 10.26
CA GLY A 265 -7.09 -17.33 9.51
C GLY A 265 -5.61 -16.97 9.70
N GLY A 266 -5.00 -16.42 8.65
CA GLY A 266 -3.62 -15.95 8.67
C GLY A 266 -3.46 -14.78 9.64
N THR A 267 -2.29 -14.71 10.31
CA THR A 267 -1.94 -13.55 11.15
C THR A 267 -1.95 -12.29 10.32
N GLY A 268 -2.45 -11.20 10.89
CA GLY A 268 -2.67 -9.95 10.15
C GLY A 268 -4.11 -9.77 9.66
N GLY A 269 -5.09 -10.40 10.34
CA GLY A 269 -6.50 -10.12 10.19
C GLY A 269 -7.28 -11.06 9.28
N GLY A 270 -6.73 -12.20 8.91
CA GLY A 270 -7.45 -13.21 8.13
C GLY A 270 -8.58 -13.87 8.91
N GLY A 271 -9.73 -14.13 8.26
CA GLY A 271 -10.88 -14.83 8.82
C GLY A 271 -10.67 -16.34 8.85
N ALA A 272 -11.10 -17.03 9.91
CA ALA A 272 -11.01 -18.48 9.98
C ALA A 272 -12.05 -19.17 9.09
N GLY A 273 -11.67 -20.27 8.46
CA GLY A 273 -12.56 -21.18 7.77
C GLY A 273 -13.45 -21.94 8.75
N ALA A 274 -14.58 -22.42 8.27
CA ALA A 274 -15.51 -23.19 9.05
C ALA A 274 -15.35 -24.70 8.89
N GLY A 275 -15.64 -25.48 9.95
CA GLY A 275 -15.82 -26.92 9.90
C GLY A 275 -17.29 -27.28 9.87
N GLY A 276 -17.63 -28.50 9.34
CA GLY A 276 -18.99 -29.01 9.32
C GLY A 276 -19.95 -28.05 8.62
N ALA A 277 -21.09 -27.78 9.24
CA ALA A 277 -22.14 -26.91 8.69
C ALA A 277 -21.94 -25.41 9.04
N GLY A 278 -20.72 -24.94 9.21
CA GLY A 278 -20.42 -23.60 9.68
C GLY A 278 -20.23 -22.56 8.57
N THR A 279 -20.40 -21.29 8.93
CA THR A 279 -20.11 -20.12 8.13
C THR A 279 -18.67 -19.66 8.38
N GLY A 280 -17.94 -19.31 7.31
CA GLY A 280 -16.61 -18.74 7.41
C GLY A 280 -16.61 -17.40 8.16
N SER A 281 -15.57 -17.16 8.96
CA SER A 281 -15.42 -15.90 9.70
C SER A 281 -15.04 -14.75 8.77
N ALA A 282 -15.57 -13.56 9.06
CA ALA A 282 -15.12 -12.35 8.41
C ALA A 282 -13.69 -12.00 8.82
N ALA A 283 -12.96 -11.39 7.94
CA ALA A 283 -11.66 -10.83 8.23
C ALA A 283 -11.79 -9.50 9.01
N THR A 284 -10.69 -9.10 9.67
CA THR A 284 -10.62 -7.85 10.41
C THR A 284 -10.58 -6.66 9.46
N VAL A 285 -11.36 -5.63 9.74
CA VAL A 285 -11.37 -4.37 8.96
C VAL A 285 -10.02 -3.65 9.06
N ASN A 286 -9.68 -2.84 8.06
CA ASN A 286 -8.45 -2.04 8.00
C ASN A 286 -7.15 -2.88 8.06
N THR A 287 -7.25 -4.15 7.67
CA THR A 287 -6.09 -5.05 7.60
C THR A 287 -5.85 -5.61 6.20
N GLY A 288 -6.83 -5.51 5.30
CA GLY A 288 -6.78 -6.18 4.01
C GLY A 288 -6.82 -7.72 4.11
N GLY A 289 -7.29 -8.27 5.24
CA GLY A 289 -7.34 -9.72 5.45
C GLY A 289 -8.34 -10.41 4.55
N GLY A 290 -8.05 -11.65 4.10
CA GLY A 290 -8.98 -12.52 3.37
C GLY A 290 -10.03 -13.16 4.29
N GLY A 291 -11.28 -13.32 3.82
CA GLY A 291 -12.37 -13.99 4.55
C GLY A 291 -12.22 -15.50 4.56
N GLY A 292 -12.72 -16.15 5.64
CA GLY A 292 -12.70 -17.61 5.79
C GLY A 292 -13.71 -18.33 4.89
N GLY A 293 -13.39 -19.52 4.41
CA GLY A 293 -14.27 -20.36 3.60
C GLY A 293 -15.39 -21.01 4.41
N SER A 294 -16.56 -21.29 3.78
CA SER A 294 -17.66 -22.02 4.40
C SER A 294 -17.29 -23.48 4.67
N GLY A 295 -17.88 -24.07 5.70
CA GLY A 295 -17.74 -25.49 6.00
C GLY A 295 -18.43 -26.37 4.95
N TYR A 296 -18.36 -27.68 5.19
CA TYR A 296 -18.94 -28.68 4.31
C TYR A 296 -20.47 -28.80 4.54
N ASN A 297 -21.23 -29.09 3.45
CA ASN A 297 -22.66 -29.41 3.52
C ASN A 297 -23.57 -28.30 4.07
N THR A 298 -23.27 -27.05 3.78
CA THR A 298 -24.07 -25.92 4.25
C THR A 298 -24.60 -25.03 3.13
N SER A 299 -25.67 -24.32 3.43
CA SER A 299 -26.02 -23.05 2.81
C SER A 299 -25.20 -21.87 3.43
N GLY A 300 -24.19 -22.18 4.24
CA GLY A 300 -23.37 -21.18 4.93
C GLY A 300 -22.53 -20.36 3.96
N ALA A 301 -22.49 -19.07 4.18
CA ALA A 301 -21.67 -18.16 3.41
C ALA A 301 -20.19 -18.26 3.81
N GLY A 302 -19.29 -17.97 2.87
CA GLY A 302 -17.93 -17.59 3.23
C GLY A 302 -17.92 -16.25 3.97
N GLY A 303 -16.89 -15.99 4.76
CA GLY A 303 -16.71 -14.73 5.47
C GLY A 303 -16.38 -13.57 4.54
N ASN A 304 -16.74 -12.37 4.91
CA ASN A 304 -16.30 -11.16 4.19
C ASN A 304 -14.80 -10.96 4.30
N GLY A 305 -14.18 -10.40 3.27
CA GLY A 305 -12.84 -9.85 3.36
C GLY A 305 -12.79 -8.58 4.22
N GLY A 306 -11.66 -8.25 4.79
CA GLY A 306 -11.42 -7.01 5.53
C GLY A 306 -11.12 -5.84 4.57
N SER A 307 -11.56 -4.63 4.92
CA SER A 307 -11.17 -3.43 4.18
C SER A 307 -9.65 -3.23 4.22
N GLY A 308 -9.12 -2.56 3.20
CA GLY A 308 -7.74 -2.10 3.15
C GLY A 308 -7.47 -0.93 4.09
N ILE A 309 -6.26 -0.38 3.98
CA ILE A 309 -5.79 0.80 4.69
C ILE A 309 -4.71 1.48 3.85
N VAL A 310 -4.65 2.81 3.92
CA VAL A 310 -3.54 3.59 3.37
C VAL A 310 -2.91 4.40 4.50
N VAL A 311 -1.60 4.31 4.66
CA VAL A 311 -0.84 5.09 5.63
C VAL A 311 0.27 5.80 4.90
N ILE A 312 0.44 7.10 5.13
CA ILE A 312 1.54 7.90 4.61
C ILE A 312 2.27 8.60 5.74
N LYS A 313 3.60 8.64 5.65
CA LYS A 313 4.47 9.34 6.59
C LYS A 313 5.32 10.35 5.84
N TYR A 314 5.38 11.58 6.32
CA TYR A 314 5.98 12.72 5.63
C TYR A 314 6.52 13.74 6.64
N PRO A 315 7.43 14.67 6.24
CA PRO A 315 7.94 15.72 7.12
C PRO A 315 6.84 16.54 7.79
N ASP A 316 6.97 16.89 9.05
CA ASP A 316 5.94 17.61 9.83
C ASP A 316 5.76 19.07 9.41
N SER A 317 6.73 19.62 8.67
CA SER A 317 6.60 20.93 8.01
C SER A 317 5.48 20.99 6.96
N ILE A 318 5.08 19.81 6.40
CA ILE A 318 4.00 19.72 5.43
C ILE A 318 2.65 19.67 6.13
N THR A 319 1.68 20.41 5.60
CA THR A 319 0.28 20.32 6.02
C THR A 319 -0.58 19.84 4.86
N LEU A 320 -1.17 18.65 5.01
CA LEU A 320 -2.08 18.11 4.02
C LEU A 320 -3.46 18.74 4.12
N THR A 321 -4.01 19.16 2.99
CA THR A 321 -5.44 19.36 2.82
C THR A 321 -6.05 18.03 2.39
N ILE A 322 -6.96 17.48 3.21
CA ILE A 322 -7.58 16.17 2.99
C ILE A 322 -9.01 16.35 2.51
N GLY A 323 -9.35 15.73 1.38
CA GLY A 323 -10.70 15.75 0.83
C GLY A 323 -11.74 15.13 1.77
N GLY A 324 -12.95 15.70 1.79
CA GLY A 324 -14.03 15.30 2.71
C GLY A 324 -14.58 13.89 2.49
N GLY A 325 -14.26 13.24 1.37
CA GLY A 325 -14.60 11.86 1.08
C GLY A 325 -13.71 10.81 1.76
N LEU A 326 -12.67 11.22 2.51
CA LEU A 326 -11.74 10.34 3.20
C LEU A 326 -11.99 10.33 4.72
N THR A 327 -11.98 9.15 5.31
CA THR A 327 -11.90 8.99 6.78
C THR A 327 -10.44 8.83 7.17
N SER A 328 -9.91 9.76 7.95
CA SER A 328 -8.48 9.78 8.29
C SER A 328 -8.19 10.24 9.71
N SER A 329 -6.98 9.94 10.17
CA SER A 329 -6.38 10.48 11.41
C SER A 329 -4.90 10.75 11.18
N THR A 330 -4.38 11.81 11.80
CA THR A 330 -2.96 12.21 11.70
C THR A 330 -2.34 12.26 13.08
N ALA A 331 -1.18 11.66 13.23
CA ALA A 331 -0.31 11.75 14.41
C ALA A 331 1.01 12.43 14.03
N THR A 332 1.59 13.20 14.95
CA THR A 332 2.90 13.86 14.76
C THR A 332 3.90 13.33 15.78
N ALA A 333 5.04 12.86 15.32
CA ALA A 333 6.11 12.39 16.18
C ALA A 333 7.46 12.43 15.45
N GLY A 334 8.53 12.80 16.16
CA GLY A 334 9.91 12.70 15.67
C GLY A 334 10.22 13.47 14.38
N GLY A 335 9.60 14.65 14.17
CA GLY A 335 9.79 15.46 12.96
C GLY A 335 8.96 14.97 11.75
N PHE A 336 8.02 14.04 11.96
CA PHE A 336 7.15 13.50 10.91
C PHE A 336 5.67 13.54 11.33
N LYS A 337 4.81 13.70 10.34
CA LYS A 337 3.38 13.38 10.43
C LYS A 337 3.10 12.03 9.78
N THR A 338 2.24 11.25 10.43
CA THR A 338 1.74 9.97 9.89
C THR A 338 0.23 10.06 9.79
N THR A 339 -0.28 10.07 8.56
CA THR A 339 -1.71 10.10 8.27
C THR A 339 -2.19 8.72 7.85
N THR A 340 -3.21 8.22 8.55
CA THR A 340 -3.85 6.93 8.30
C THR A 340 -5.24 7.16 7.72
N PHE A 341 -5.52 6.56 6.57
CA PHE A 341 -6.83 6.58 5.89
C PHE A 341 -7.46 5.19 6.02
N THR A 342 -8.69 5.14 6.54
CA THR A 342 -9.42 3.90 6.84
C THR A 342 -10.65 3.66 5.96
N ALA A 343 -11.10 4.68 5.23
CA ALA A 343 -12.21 4.56 4.27
C ALA A 343 -12.21 5.72 3.26
N GLY A 344 -12.86 5.49 2.13
CA GLY A 344 -13.20 6.52 1.16
C GLY A 344 -12.29 6.61 -0.05
N THR A 345 -12.65 7.52 -0.94
CA THR A 345 -11.87 7.92 -2.12
C THR A 345 -12.01 9.43 -2.29
N ASP A 346 -10.88 10.12 -2.30
CA ASP A 346 -10.78 11.55 -2.56
C ASP A 346 -9.30 11.92 -2.81
N THR A 347 -8.98 13.19 -2.78
CA THR A 347 -7.62 13.69 -2.94
C THR A 347 -7.03 14.22 -1.64
N VAL A 348 -5.71 14.18 -1.56
CA VAL A 348 -4.90 14.94 -0.61
C VAL A 348 -4.01 15.90 -1.38
N SER A 349 -3.79 17.11 -0.85
CA SER A 349 -2.92 18.10 -1.48
C SER A 349 -2.06 18.85 -0.45
N PHE A 350 -0.94 19.41 -0.87
CA PHE A 350 -0.04 20.25 -0.08
C PHE A 350 0.76 21.20 -0.96
#